data_e909aa362528fd4e1652451c087bb0e2
#
_entry.id   e909aa362528fd4e1652451c087bb0e2
#
_cell.length_a   1.000
_cell.length_b   1.000
_cell.length_c   1.000
_cell.angle_alpha   90.00
_cell.angle_beta   90.00
_cell.angle_gamma   90.00
#
_symmetry.space_group_name_H-M   'P 1'
#
loop_
_entity.id
_entity.type
_entity.pdbx_description
1 polymer ?
#
loop_
_entity_poly.entity_id
_entity_poly.type
_entity_poly.pdbx_seq_one_letter_code
_entity_poly.pdbx_strand_id
1 'polypeptide(L)'
;RQRQMCIRDRIKSVYESDGYVMDTHTAVASAVYEKYKAETGDTTKTLIASTASPYKFARSVMSAIDSKYENGEDFALIDELCRISGVKIPAAVEEIRSAAVLHNTVVDRDEMKQTVLEFLGL
;
A
#
# COMPACT_ATOMS: atom_id res chain seq x y z
N ARG A 1 -4.95 15.83 -4.11
CA ARG A 1 -4.94 15.22 -5.46
C ARG A 1 -3.52 15.15 -6.07
N GLN A 2 -2.75 16.23 -6.15
CA GLN A 2 -1.38 16.19 -6.73
C GLN A 2 -0.41 15.22 -6.03
N ARG A 3 -0.42 15.14 -4.69
CA ARG A 3 0.45 14.19 -3.94
C ARG A 3 0.14 12.73 -4.25
N GLN A 4 -1.14 12.37 -4.39
CA GLN A 4 -1.53 11.00 -4.74
C GLN A 4 -1.12 10.63 -6.18
N MET A 5 -1.22 11.55 -7.14
CA MET A 5 -0.70 11.32 -8.50
C MET A 5 0.80 11.06 -8.48
N CYS A 6 1.61 11.88 -7.81
CA CYS A 6 3.06 11.67 -7.73
C CYS A 6 3.45 10.30 -7.12
N ILE A 7 2.70 9.81 -6.11
CA ILE A 7 2.95 8.51 -5.48
C ILE A 7 2.63 7.37 -6.46
N ARG A 8 1.45 7.42 -7.10
CA ARG A 8 1.03 6.41 -8.09
C ARG A 8 2.00 6.38 -9.28
N ASP A 9 2.35 7.53 -9.82
CA ASP A 9 3.30 7.65 -10.93
C ASP A 9 4.67 7.09 -10.56
N ARG A 10 5.11 7.29 -9.30
CA ARG A 10 6.38 6.74 -8.83
C ARG A 10 6.37 5.22 -8.70
N ILE A 11 5.31 4.63 -8.14
CA ILE A 11 5.15 3.17 -8.09
C ILE A 11 5.20 2.59 -9.49
N LYS A 12 4.42 3.15 -10.41
CA LYS A 12 4.37 2.71 -11.80
C LYS A 12 5.73 2.83 -12.49
N SER A 13 6.36 3.99 -12.42
CA SER A 13 7.65 4.26 -13.06
C SER A 13 8.73 3.27 -12.62
N VAL A 14 8.84 2.99 -11.30
CA VAL A 14 9.85 2.05 -10.79
C VAL A 14 9.50 0.61 -11.16
N TYR A 15 8.23 0.25 -11.16
CA TYR A 15 7.83 -1.06 -11.65
C TYR A 15 8.18 -1.26 -13.13
N GLU A 16 7.92 -0.26 -13.98
CA GLU A 16 8.22 -0.33 -15.42
C GLU A 16 9.73 -0.33 -15.73
N SER A 17 10.54 0.38 -14.93
CA SER A 17 12.00 0.44 -15.14
C SER A 17 12.77 -0.73 -14.55
N ASP A 18 12.41 -1.15 -13.35
CA ASP A 18 13.22 -2.07 -12.55
C ASP A 18 12.50 -3.36 -12.15
N GLY A 19 11.20 -3.49 -12.47
CA GLY A 19 10.36 -4.62 -12.06
C GLY A 19 10.08 -4.65 -10.55
N TYR A 20 10.49 -3.60 -9.81
CA TYR A 20 10.33 -3.56 -8.37
C TYR A 20 8.99 -2.96 -7.95
N VAL A 21 8.21 -3.70 -7.18
CA VAL A 21 6.93 -3.24 -6.64
C VAL A 21 7.14 -2.67 -5.24
N MET A 22 7.09 -1.35 -5.13
CA MET A 22 7.23 -0.65 -3.85
C MET A 22 5.88 -0.38 -3.19
N ASP A 23 5.87 -0.31 -1.85
CA ASP A 23 4.72 0.16 -1.11
C ASP A 23 4.53 1.68 -1.23
N THR A 24 3.35 2.16 -0.83
CA THR A 24 2.99 3.58 -0.97
C THR A 24 3.85 4.53 -0.13
N HIS A 25 4.39 4.08 1.01
CA HIS A 25 5.26 4.90 1.87
C HIS A 25 6.66 5.02 1.30
N THR A 26 7.21 3.91 0.83
CA THR A 26 8.49 3.89 0.11
C THR A 26 8.42 4.75 -1.16
N ALA A 27 7.28 4.75 -1.85
CA ALA A 27 7.06 5.60 -3.01
C ALA A 27 7.13 7.09 -2.69
N VAL A 28 6.63 7.52 -1.52
CA VAL A 28 6.79 8.90 -1.04
C VAL A 28 8.26 9.24 -0.85
N ALA A 29 9.00 8.41 -0.12
CA ALA A 29 10.42 8.63 0.13
C ALA A 29 11.22 8.66 -1.18
N SER A 30 10.93 7.75 -2.10
CA SER A 30 11.55 7.70 -3.42
C SER A 30 11.26 8.95 -4.25
N ALA A 31 10.01 9.43 -4.27
CA ALA A 31 9.64 10.64 -5.00
C ALA A 31 10.32 11.90 -4.43
N VAL A 32 10.43 12.01 -3.10
CA VAL A 32 11.13 13.12 -2.43
C VAL A 32 12.63 13.07 -2.75
N TYR A 33 13.23 11.89 -2.73
CA TYR A 33 14.63 11.71 -3.06
C TYR A 33 14.95 12.11 -4.51
N GLU A 34 14.12 11.73 -5.48
CA GLU A 34 14.30 12.14 -6.88
C GLU A 34 14.21 13.67 -7.04
N LYS A 35 13.27 14.30 -6.33
CA LYS A 35 13.16 15.76 -6.33
C LYS A 35 14.42 16.40 -5.74
N TYR A 36 14.91 15.91 -4.60
CA TYR A 36 16.15 16.37 -3.98
C TYR A 36 17.34 16.27 -4.94
N LYS A 37 17.51 15.13 -5.60
CA LYS A 37 18.60 14.95 -6.60
C LYS A 37 18.49 15.96 -7.75
N ALA A 38 17.28 16.17 -8.24
CA ALA A 38 17.06 17.11 -9.34
C ALA A 38 17.36 18.57 -8.95
N GLU A 39 17.09 18.95 -7.69
CA GLU A 39 17.35 20.30 -7.17
C GLU A 39 18.81 20.54 -6.79
N THR A 40 19.50 19.53 -6.27
CA THR A 40 20.86 19.68 -5.71
C THR A 40 21.97 19.16 -6.60
N GLY A 41 21.65 18.26 -7.54
CA GLY A 41 22.67 17.53 -8.31
C GLY A 41 23.47 16.51 -7.49
N ASP A 42 23.03 16.19 -6.26
CA ASP A 42 23.72 15.23 -5.40
C ASP A 42 23.71 13.82 -5.99
N THR A 43 24.89 13.22 -6.12
CA THR A 43 25.12 11.87 -6.66
C THR A 43 25.48 10.84 -5.59
N THR A 44 25.38 11.21 -4.31
CA THR A 44 25.69 10.32 -3.18
C THR A 44 24.78 9.09 -3.21
N LYS A 45 25.38 7.91 -3.05
CA LYS A 45 24.60 6.66 -2.90
C LYS A 45 23.68 6.76 -1.67
N THR A 46 22.40 6.56 -1.92
CA THR A 46 21.36 6.69 -0.88
C THR A 46 20.60 5.39 -0.74
N LEU A 47 20.36 4.99 0.49
CA LEU A 47 19.49 3.88 0.85
C LEU A 47 18.16 4.41 1.37
N ILE A 48 17.06 3.93 0.80
CA ILE A 48 15.71 4.22 1.28
C ILE A 48 15.22 3.01 2.06
N ALA A 49 14.99 3.19 3.36
CA ALA A 49 14.43 2.13 4.20
C ALA A 49 12.94 1.92 3.86
N SER A 50 12.62 0.73 3.36
CA SER A 50 11.25 0.30 3.11
C SER A 50 10.72 -0.42 4.36
N THR A 51 9.82 0.23 5.10
CA THR A 51 9.32 -0.24 6.39
C THR A 51 7.90 -0.82 6.31
N ALA A 52 7.28 -0.83 5.14
CA ALA A 52 5.97 -1.41 4.91
C ALA A 52 6.01 -2.38 3.71
N SER A 53 5.04 -3.28 3.69
CA SER A 53 4.89 -4.23 2.59
C SER A 53 3.86 -3.70 1.58
N PRO A 54 4.06 -3.88 0.26
CA PRO A 54 3.03 -3.57 -0.75
C PRO A 54 1.73 -4.35 -0.52
N TYR A 55 1.78 -5.51 0.12
CA TYR A 55 0.60 -6.31 0.47
C TYR A 55 -0.34 -5.61 1.46
N LYS A 56 0.18 -4.72 2.30
CA LYS A 56 -0.65 -3.93 3.23
C LYS A 56 -1.61 -2.98 2.50
N PHE A 57 -1.26 -2.56 1.29
CA PHE A 57 -2.02 -1.62 0.48
C PHE A 57 -2.18 -2.13 -0.95
N ALA A 58 -2.44 -3.44 -1.11
CA ALA A 58 -2.43 -4.12 -2.40
C ALA A 58 -3.27 -3.41 -3.47
N ARG A 59 -4.50 -2.98 -3.16
CA ARG A 59 -5.36 -2.24 -4.08
C ARG A 59 -4.70 -0.93 -4.56
N SER A 60 -4.13 -0.15 -3.63
CA SER A 60 -3.48 1.13 -3.97
C SER A 60 -2.24 0.94 -4.84
N VAL A 61 -1.45 -0.09 -4.55
CA VAL A 61 -0.24 -0.44 -5.30
C VAL A 61 -0.61 -0.97 -6.68
N MET A 62 -1.51 -1.94 -6.75
CA MET A 62 -1.91 -2.55 -8.02
C MET A 62 -2.59 -1.55 -8.95
N SER A 63 -3.50 -0.72 -8.44
CA SER A 63 -4.14 0.32 -9.24
C SER A 63 -3.18 1.46 -9.66
N ALA A 64 -2.05 1.63 -8.97
CA ALA A 64 -0.99 2.53 -9.40
C ALA A 64 -0.22 1.97 -10.61
N ILE A 65 0.01 0.65 -10.65
CA ILE A 65 0.68 -0.04 -11.75
C ILE A 65 -0.22 -0.05 -13.00
N ASP A 66 -1.48 -0.48 -12.83
CA ASP A 66 -2.45 -0.54 -13.93
C ASP A 66 -3.87 -0.27 -13.41
N SER A 67 -4.58 0.65 -14.06
CA SER A 67 -5.95 1.02 -13.69
C SER A 67 -6.98 -0.13 -13.77
N LYS A 68 -6.69 -1.18 -14.54
CA LYS A 68 -7.54 -2.38 -14.60
C LYS A 68 -7.76 -3.05 -13.23
N TYR A 69 -6.83 -2.83 -12.29
CA TYR A 69 -6.90 -3.40 -10.95
C TYR A 69 -7.73 -2.57 -9.94
N GLU A 70 -8.26 -1.42 -10.33
CA GLU A 70 -8.94 -0.48 -9.42
C GLU A 70 -10.16 -1.11 -8.72
N ASN A 71 -10.91 -1.95 -9.45
CA ASN A 71 -12.13 -2.61 -8.96
C ASN A 71 -11.93 -4.11 -8.68
N GLY A 72 -10.69 -4.58 -8.55
CA GLY A 72 -10.40 -5.98 -8.26
C GLY A 72 -10.83 -6.38 -6.84
N GLU A 73 -11.09 -7.67 -6.63
CA GLU A 73 -11.32 -8.23 -5.30
C GLU A 73 -9.98 -8.27 -4.54
N ASP A 74 -9.97 -7.99 -3.21
CA ASP A 74 -8.74 -7.75 -2.46
C ASP A 74 -7.78 -8.95 -2.47
N PHE A 75 -8.26 -10.17 -2.24
CA PHE A 75 -7.40 -11.36 -2.26
C PHE A 75 -6.94 -11.73 -3.67
N ALA A 76 -7.76 -11.49 -4.69
CA ALA A 76 -7.33 -11.66 -6.08
C ALA A 76 -6.21 -10.65 -6.44
N LEU A 77 -6.30 -9.43 -5.94
CA LEU A 77 -5.22 -8.43 -6.09
C LEU A 77 -3.94 -8.83 -5.36
N ILE A 78 -4.04 -9.49 -4.20
CA ILE A 78 -2.90 -10.03 -3.45
C ILE A 78 -2.22 -11.16 -4.24
N ASP A 79 -2.99 -12.07 -4.83
CA ASP A 79 -2.44 -13.15 -5.65
C ASP A 79 -1.74 -12.61 -6.90
N GLU A 80 -2.35 -11.64 -7.55
CA GLU A 80 -1.76 -10.99 -8.72
C GLU A 80 -0.51 -10.17 -8.35
N LEU A 81 -0.50 -9.49 -7.20
CA LEU A 81 0.66 -8.80 -6.67
C LEU A 81 1.82 -9.78 -6.42
N CYS A 82 1.55 -10.96 -5.87
CA CYS A 82 2.53 -12.02 -5.71
C CYS A 82 3.12 -12.44 -7.06
N ARG A 83 2.25 -12.63 -8.04
CA ARG A 83 2.66 -13.04 -9.38
C ARG A 83 3.57 -12.02 -10.08
N ILE A 84 3.23 -10.73 -10.02
CA ILE A 84 4.01 -9.68 -10.73
C ILE A 84 5.26 -9.26 -9.98
N SER A 85 5.26 -9.31 -8.64
CA SER A 85 6.40 -8.91 -7.82
C SER A 85 7.42 -10.03 -7.59
N GLY A 86 7.00 -11.29 -7.70
CA GLY A 86 7.79 -12.45 -7.31
C GLY A 86 8.03 -12.55 -5.79
N VAL A 87 7.41 -11.69 -4.99
CA VAL A 87 7.56 -11.65 -3.53
C VAL A 87 6.47 -12.50 -2.89
N LYS A 88 6.88 -13.42 -2.03
CA LYS A 88 5.95 -14.31 -1.31
C LYS A 88 4.95 -13.52 -0.46
N ILE A 89 3.69 -13.96 -0.48
CA ILE A 89 2.64 -13.40 0.38
C ILE A 89 3.02 -13.61 1.85
N PRO A 90 2.97 -12.56 2.70
CA PRO A 90 3.25 -12.69 4.13
C PRO A 90 2.28 -13.66 4.82
N ALA A 91 2.77 -14.46 5.77
CA ALA A 91 1.95 -15.45 6.48
C ALA A 91 0.70 -14.84 7.13
N ALA A 92 0.82 -13.67 7.75
CA ALA A 92 -0.32 -12.96 8.34
C ALA A 92 -1.42 -12.59 7.32
N VAL A 93 -1.07 -12.36 6.07
CA VAL A 93 -2.05 -12.08 4.99
C VAL A 93 -2.75 -13.36 4.55
N GLU A 94 -2.02 -14.48 4.46
CA GLU A 94 -2.62 -15.78 4.17
C GLU A 94 -3.55 -16.27 5.29
N GLU A 95 -3.18 -16.05 6.55
CA GLU A 95 -4.00 -16.40 7.70
C GLU A 95 -5.34 -15.66 7.70
N ILE A 96 -5.35 -14.36 7.37
CA ILE A 96 -6.58 -13.56 7.30
C ILE A 96 -7.53 -14.08 6.22
N ARG A 97 -7.03 -14.67 5.14
CA ARG A 97 -7.84 -15.15 4.02
C ARG A 97 -8.93 -16.15 4.44
N SER A 98 -8.66 -16.97 5.45
CA SER A 98 -9.56 -17.99 5.98
C SER A 98 -9.98 -17.76 7.43
N ALA A 99 -9.58 -16.63 8.04
CA ALA A 99 -9.90 -16.32 9.41
C ALA A 99 -11.40 -16.03 9.58
N ALA A 100 -11.94 -16.48 10.70
CA ALA A 100 -13.32 -16.14 11.08
C ALA A 100 -13.41 -14.64 11.42
N VAL A 101 -14.49 -14.00 10.98
CA VAL A 101 -14.80 -12.63 11.39
C VAL A 101 -15.29 -12.67 12.85
N LEU A 102 -14.48 -12.18 13.78
CA LEU A 102 -14.75 -12.24 15.22
C LEU A 102 -15.64 -11.07 15.69
N HIS A 103 -15.60 -9.94 15.02
CA HIS A 103 -16.32 -8.73 15.37
C HIS A 103 -17.13 -8.23 14.16
N ASN A 104 -18.46 -8.23 14.32
CA ASN A 104 -19.39 -7.86 13.24
C ASN A 104 -20.04 -6.48 13.46
N THR A 105 -19.59 -5.73 14.48
CA THR A 105 -20.14 -4.40 14.77
C THR A 105 -19.63 -3.41 13.74
N VAL A 106 -20.55 -2.83 12.97
CA VAL A 106 -20.28 -1.77 11.99
C VAL A 106 -21.11 -0.57 12.42
N VAL A 107 -20.48 0.58 12.55
CA VAL A 107 -21.12 1.83 12.98
C VAL A 107 -20.67 2.99 12.12
N ASP A 108 -21.51 4.02 12.03
CA ASP A 108 -21.12 5.26 11.40
C ASP A 108 -20.12 6.03 12.27
N ARG A 109 -19.34 6.90 11.62
CA ARG A 109 -18.28 7.66 12.31
C ARG A 109 -18.79 8.43 13.53
N ASP A 110 -19.99 8.98 13.44
CA ASP A 110 -20.56 9.82 14.49
C ASP A 110 -21.05 8.98 15.69
N GLU A 111 -21.26 7.69 15.51
CA GLU A 111 -21.66 6.71 16.55
C GLU A 111 -20.45 6.05 17.24
N MET A 112 -19.24 6.19 16.72
CA MET A 112 -18.04 5.51 17.25
C MET A 112 -17.83 5.75 18.74
N LYS A 113 -18.02 6.99 19.22
CA LYS A 113 -17.84 7.32 20.64
C LYS A 113 -18.81 6.54 21.52
N GLN A 114 -20.09 6.52 21.16
CA GLN A 114 -21.14 5.83 21.91
C GLN A 114 -20.89 4.32 21.91
N THR A 115 -20.57 3.75 20.78
CA THR A 115 -20.25 2.32 20.64
C THR A 115 -19.07 1.91 21.51
N VAL A 116 -18.02 2.74 21.59
CA VAL A 116 -16.87 2.47 22.48
C VAL A 116 -17.29 2.52 23.95
N LEU A 117 -18.11 3.49 24.36
CA LEU A 117 -18.61 3.58 25.73
C LEU A 117 -19.46 2.35 26.10
N GLU A 118 -20.38 1.94 25.24
CA GLU A 118 -21.20 0.73 25.42
C GLU A 118 -20.35 -0.54 25.52
N PHE A 119 -19.30 -0.67 24.64
CA PHE A 119 -18.38 -1.79 24.71
C PHE A 119 -17.59 -1.85 26.02
N LEU A 120 -17.31 -0.70 26.63
CA LEU A 120 -16.61 -0.57 27.91
C LEU A 120 -17.55 -0.65 29.12
N GLY A 121 -18.86 -0.70 28.90
CA GLY A 121 -19.87 -0.71 29.96
C GLY A 121 -20.02 0.64 30.69
N LEU A 122 -19.76 1.74 30.01
CA LEU A 122 -19.80 3.12 30.52
C LEU A 122 -21.01 3.88 30.02
#